data_06130d9cfe7a3c8ae712c7af91940052
#
_entry.id   06130d9cfe7a3c8ae712c7af91940052
#
_cell.length_a   1.000
_cell.length_b   1.000
_cell.length_c   1.000
_cell.angle_alpha   90.00
_cell.angle_beta   90.00
_cell.angle_gamma   90.00
#
_symmetry.space_group_name_H-M   'P 1'
#
loop_
_entity.id
_entity.type
_entity.pdbx_description
1 polymer ?
#
loop_
_entity_poly.entity_id
_entity_poly.type
_entity_poly.pdbx_seq_one_letter_code
_entity_poly.pdbx_strand_id
1 'polypeptide(L)'
;ESVLVRFKGEMQPGITLRDLVHAIPYYGIKEGLLTVEKQNKKNFFSGRILEIEGLDALTVEQAFELSDASAERSAAGCTIKLGEDSVAEYLRSNITLLRWMIAGGYGDVRTLERRVRKMEEWVANPSLMTADADAEYAAVIEIDLADINEPIVCCPNDPDDARLLSEVAGDKVDEIFIGSCMTNIGHFRAAGKMLESF
;
A
#
# COMPACT_ATOMS: atom_id res chain seq x y z
N GLU A 1 5.27 -1.58 -19.64
CA GLU A 1 4.07 -0.71 -19.57
C GLU A 1 3.55 -0.66 -18.14
N SER A 2 3.04 0.50 -17.71
CA SER A 2 2.49 0.71 -16.38
C SER A 2 0.96 0.75 -16.40
N VAL A 3 0.36 0.40 -15.27
CA VAL A 3 -1.05 0.65 -14.96
C VAL A 3 -1.11 1.76 -13.92
N LEU A 4 -1.81 2.84 -14.22
CA LEU A 4 -2.04 3.91 -13.26
C LEU A 4 -3.28 3.62 -12.43
N VAL A 5 -3.13 3.69 -11.11
CA VAL A 5 -4.22 3.70 -10.14
C VAL A 5 -4.29 5.08 -9.51
N ARG A 6 -5.35 5.81 -9.77
CA ARG A 6 -5.54 7.18 -9.29
C ARG A 6 -6.65 7.24 -8.26
N PHE A 7 -6.29 7.52 -7.02
CA PHE A 7 -7.26 7.80 -5.98
C PHE A 7 -7.64 9.28 -6.00
N LYS A 8 -8.92 9.58 -5.74
CA LYS A 8 -9.49 10.92 -5.67
C LYS A 8 -10.33 11.09 -4.42
N GLY A 9 -10.47 12.31 -3.95
CA GLY A 9 -11.31 12.64 -2.79
C GLY A 9 -10.64 12.30 -1.46
N GLU A 10 -11.45 12.14 -0.43
CA GLU A 10 -11.02 11.89 0.95
C GLU A 10 -11.56 10.55 1.46
N MET A 11 -10.74 9.88 2.26
CA MET A 11 -11.09 8.58 2.86
C MET A 11 -12.27 8.73 3.83
N GLN A 12 -13.26 7.86 3.70
CA GLN A 12 -14.47 7.90 4.52
C GLN A 12 -14.21 7.39 5.95
N PRO A 13 -14.97 7.86 6.95
CA PRO A 13 -14.87 7.36 8.32
C PRO A 13 -15.07 5.84 8.38
N GLY A 14 -14.17 5.16 9.10
CA GLY A 14 -14.21 3.69 9.24
C GLY A 14 -13.48 2.93 8.13
N ILE A 15 -13.12 3.59 7.05
CA ILE A 15 -12.27 3.01 5.99
C ILE A 15 -10.80 3.11 6.39
N THR A 16 -10.05 2.07 6.10
CA THR A 16 -8.65 1.92 6.47
C THR A 16 -7.76 1.77 5.23
N LEU A 17 -6.45 1.81 5.44
CA LEU A 17 -5.49 1.52 4.38
C LEU A 17 -5.73 0.14 3.74
N ARG A 18 -6.15 -0.85 4.53
CA ARG A 18 -6.42 -2.20 4.01
C ARG A 18 -7.56 -2.20 2.98
N ASP A 19 -8.55 -1.35 3.16
CA ASP A 19 -9.64 -1.20 2.20
C ASP A 19 -9.14 -0.59 0.88
N LEU A 20 -8.17 0.35 0.93
CA LEU A 20 -7.53 0.88 -0.27
C LEU A 20 -6.72 -0.18 -1.01
N VAL A 21 -6.03 -1.05 -0.28
CA VAL A 21 -5.32 -2.21 -0.86
C VAL A 21 -6.30 -3.10 -1.64
N HIS A 22 -7.46 -3.38 -1.06
CA HIS A 22 -8.48 -4.24 -1.66
C HIS A 22 -9.33 -3.53 -2.73
N ALA A 23 -9.41 -2.20 -2.69
CA ALA A 23 -10.09 -1.42 -3.72
C ALA A 23 -9.45 -1.61 -5.11
N ILE A 24 -8.12 -1.78 -5.18
CA ILE A 24 -7.43 -1.97 -6.46
C ILE A 24 -7.97 -3.20 -7.23
N PRO A 25 -7.98 -4.43 -6.68
CA PRO A 25 -8.57 -5.56 -7.38
C PRO A 25 -10.09 -5.42 -7.55
N TYR A 26 -10.80 -4.85 -6.58
CA TYR A 26 -12.24 -4.63 -6.67
C TYR A 26 -12.64 -3.78 -7.89
N TYR A 27 -11.97 -2.64 -8.07
CA TYR A 27 -12.18 -1.80 -9.26
C TYR A 27 -11.63 -2.44 -10.53
N GLY A 28 -10.51 -3.16 -10.44
CA GLY A 28 -9.99 -3.95 -11.55
C GLY A 28 -10.99 -4.99 -12.08
N ILE A 29 -11.76 -5.63 -11.18
CA ILE A 29 -12.86 -6.55 -11.56
C ILE A 29 -13.99 -5.77 -12.22
N LYS A 30 -14.42 -4.65 -11.62
CA LYS A 30 -15.51 -3.81 -12.18
C LYS A 30 -15.20 -3.34 -13.60
N GLU A 31 -13.96 -3.01 -13.89
CA GLU A 31 -13.51 -2.55 -15.21
C GLU A 31 -13.15 -3.68 -16.18
N GLY A 32 -13.32 -4.94 -15.73
CA GLY A 32 -13.01 -6.11 -16.56
C GLY A 32 -11.51 -6.30 -16.86
N LEU A 33 -10.63 -5.70 -16.03
CA LEU A 33 -9.17 -5.86 -16.10
C LEU A 33 -8.68 -7.08 -15.32
N LEU A 34 -9.50 -7.56 -14.41
CA LEU A 34 -9.22 -8.70 -13.54
C LEU A 34 -10.44 -9.63 -13.49
N THR A 35 -10.21 -10.93 -13.47
CA THR A 35 -11.27 -11.94 -13.24
C THR A 35 -10.82 -12.90 -12.15
N VAL A 36 -11.77 -13.35 -11.33
CA VAL A 36 -11.54 -14.36 -10.27
C VAL A 36 -11.75 -15.79 -10.75
N GLU A 37 -12.20 -15.98 -11.99
CA GLU A 37 -12.43 -17.29 -12.60
C GLU A 37 -11.13 -18.08 -12.74
N LYS A 38 -11.17 -19.37 -12.39
CA LYS A 38 -9.99 -20.26 -12.47
C LYS A 38 -9.57 -20.58 -13.90
N GLN A 39 -10.52 -20.59 -14.83
CA GLN A 39 -10.26 -20.85 -16.26
C GLN A 39 -10.28 -19.52 -17.03
N ASN A 40 -9.28 -19.33 -17.88
CA ASN A 40 -9.10 -18.10 -18.66
C ASN A 40 -8.99 -16.83 -17.78
N LYS A 41 -8.35 -16.95 -16.61
CA LYS A 41 -8.16 -15.82 -15.68
C LYS A 41 -7.48 -14.66 -16.42
N LYS A 42 -8.17 -13.53 -16.48
CA LYS A 42 -7.60 -12.27 -16.94
C LYS A 42 -6.96 -11.57 -15.75
N ASN A 43 -5.71 -11.20 -15.88
CA ASN A 43 -5.01 -10.37 -14.89
C ASN A 43 -4.16 -9.33 -15.64
N PHE A 44 -4.72 -8.15 -15.78
CA PHE A 44 -4.08 -7.06 -16.51
C PHE A 44 -2.88 -6.48 -15.76
N PHE A 45 -2.79 -6.69 -14.45
CA PHE A 45 -1.66 -6.25 -13.63
C PHE A 45 -0.42 -7.13 -13.81
N SER A 46 -0.59 -8.38 -14.23
CA SER A 46 0.50 -9.35 -14.30
C SER A 46 1.64 -8.86 -15.21
N GLY A 47 2.84 -8.82 -14.63
CA GLY A 47 4.07 -8.40 -15.31
C GLY A 47 4.16 -6.89 -15.60
N ARG A 48 3.19 -6.07 -15.14
CA ARG A 48 3.21 -4.60 -15.27
C ARG A 48 3.63 -3.94 -13.97
N ILE A 49 4.01 -2.68 -14.08
CA ILE A 49 4.26 -1.83 -12.91
C ILE A 49 2.95 -1.13 -12.54
N LEU A 50 2.57 -1.16 -11.27
CA LEU A 50 1.53 -0.29 -10.74
C LEU A 50 2.14 1.05 -10.37
N GLU A 51 1.53 2.13 -10.86
CA GLU A 51 1.81 3.49 -10.41
C GLU A 51 0.58 4.01 -9.67
N ILE A 52 0.75 4.35 -8.40
CA ILE A 52 -0.35 4.78 -7.51
C ILE A 52 -0.15 6.24 -7.16
N GLU A 53 -1.22 7.04 -7.33
CA GLU A 53 -1.24 8.46 -6.97
C GLU A 53 -2.54 8.87 -6.30
N GLY A 54 -2.56 10.10 -5.72
CA GLY A 54 -3.72 10.66 -5.04
C GLY A 54 -3.82 10.32 -3.55
N LEU A 55 -2.74 9.79 -2.96
CA LEU A 55 -2.64 9.42 -1.55
C LEU A 55 -1.43 10.11 -0.88
N ASP A 56 -1.23 11.38 -1.17
CA ASP A 56 -0.05 12.16 -0.76
C ASP A 56 0.13 12.23 0.78
N ALA A 57 -0.95 12.04 1.54
CA ALA A 57 -0.94 12.08 3.01
C ALA A 57 -0.55 10.76 3.68
N LEU A 58 -0.35 9.66 2.94
CA LEU A 58 0.12 8.40 3.51
C LEU A 58 1.52 8.57 4.10
N THR A 59 1.76 7.88 5.23
CA THR A 59 3.13 7.70 5.71
C THR A 59 3.89 6.73 4.80
N VAL A 60 5.22 6.75 4.87
CA VAL A 60 6.04 5.81 4.08
C VAL A 60 5.75 4.36 4.46
N GLU A 61 5.47 4.07 5.73
CA GLU A 61 5.10 2.73 6.20
C GLU A 61 3.76 2.26 5.61
N GLN A 62 2.78 3.16 5.53
CA GLN A 62 1.50 2.87 4.86
C GLN A 62 1.69 2.63 3.36
N ALA A 63 2.55 3.42 2.71
CA ALA A 63 2.89 3.20 1.32
C ALA A 63 3.59 1.86 1.09
N PHE A 64 4.46 1.41 2.02
CA PHE A 64 5.05 0.07 1.95
C PHE A 64 3.99 -1.02 1.98
N GLU A 65 3.01 -0.92 2.88
CA GLU A 65 1.92 -1.89 2.95
C GLU A 65 1.10 -1.93 1.66
N LEU A 66 0.77 -0.77 1.10
CA LEU A 66 0.03 -0.66 -0.15
C LEU A 66 0.83 -1.21 -1.35
N SER A 67 2.14 -0.93 -1.43
CA SER A 67 2.99 -1.41 -2.50
C SER A 67 3.27 -2.91 -2.41
N ASP A 68 3.48 -3.44 -1.20
CA ASP A 68 3.73 -4.87 -0.96
C ASP A 68 2.58 -5.73 -1.51
N ALA A 69 1.36 -5.29 -1.29
CA ALA A 69 0.15 -5.97 -1.78
C ALA A 69 0.06 -6.06 -3.32
N SER A 70 0.86 -5.31 -4.07
CA SER A 70 0.90 -5.42 -5.53
C SER A 70 1.44 -6.76 -6.02
N ALA A 71 2.26 -7.44 -5.21
CA ALA A 71 2.78 -8.77 -5.48
C ALA A 71 1.66 -9.82 -5.58
N GLU A 72 0.58 -9.67 -4.82
CA GLU A 72 -0.59 -10.56 -4.86
C GLU A 72 -1.27 -10.57 -6.23
N ARG A 73 -1.10 -9.50 -7.02
CA ARG A 73 -1.62 -9.37 -8.38
C ARG A 73 -0.59 -9.69 -9.45
N SER A 74 0.53 -10.30 -9.06
CA SER A 74 1.65 -10.63 -9.95
C SER A 74 2.22 -9.40 -10.69
N ALA A 75 2.10 -8.21 -10.12
CA ALA A 75 2.72 -7.01 -10.66
C ALA A 75 4.26 -7.14 -10.62
N ALA A 76 4.93 -6.58 -11.61
CA ALA A 76 6.40 -6.59 -11.67
C ALA A 76 7.04 -5.59 -10.70
N GLY A 77 6.28 -4.60 -10.24
CA GLY A 77 6.69 -3.60 -9.27
C GLY A 77 5.55 -2.63 -8.97
N CYS A 78 5.78 -1.77 -7.98
CA CYS A 78 4.84 -0.71 -7.62
C CYS A 78 5.58 0.55 -7.24
N THR A 79 5.07 1.70 -7.67
CA THR A 79 5.50 3.02 -7.22
C THR A 79 4.30 3.76 -6.63
N ILE A 80 4.53 4.54 -5.59
CA ILE A 80 3.49 5.34 -4.94
C ILE A 80 3.99 6.78 -4.84
N LYS A 81 3.20 7.71 -5.36
CA LYS A 81 3.45 9.13 -5.21
C LYS A 81 3.05 9.57 -3.80
N LEU A 82 4.03 10.02 -3.03
CA LEU A 82 3.87 10.55 -1.67
C LEU A 82 4.13 12.06 -1.64
N GLY A 83 3.64 12.71 -0.59
CA GLY A 83 4.00 14.08 -0.28
C GLY A 83 5.44 14.20 0.27
N GLU A 84 6.07 15.35 0.08
CA GLU A 84 7.43 15.61 0.56
C GLU A 84 7.56 15.46 2.08
N ASP A 85 6.56 15.90 2.83
CA ASP A 85 6.57 15.85 4.30
C ASP A 85 6.66 14.42 4.84
N SER A 86 5.89 13.49 4.26
CA SER A 86 5.91 12.06 4.65
C SER A 86 7.29 11.44 4.40
N VAL A 87 7.89 11.73 3.24
CA VAL A 87 9.23 11.24 2.91
C VAL A 87 10.28 11.86 3.84
N ALA A 88 10.19 13.18 4.09
CA ALA A 88 11.11 13.89 4.96
C ALA A 88 11.05 13.36 6.41
N GLU A 89 9.86 13.09 6.94
CA GLU A 89 9.68 12.50 8.26
C GLU A 89 10.37 11.14 8.36
N TYR A 90 10.12 10.25 7.42
CA TYR A 90 10.76 8.94 7.36
C TYR A 90 12.28 9.03 7.30
N LEU A 91 12.82 9.93 6.48
CA LEU A 91 14.28 10.13 6.37
C LEU A 91 14.88 10.68 7.66
N ARG A 92 14.21 11.63 8.35
CA ARG A 92 14.66 12.16 9.65
C ARG A 92 14.70 11.06 10.72
N SER A 93 13.70 10.19 10.74
CA SER A 93 13.68 9.02 11.64
C SER A 93 14.87 8.09 11.38
N ASN A 94 15.13 7.77 10.11
CA ASN A 94 16.28 6.94 9.73
C ASN A 94 17.63 7.61 10.03
N ILE A 95 17.78 8.90 9.82
CA ILE A 95 18.97 9.66 10.21
C ILE A 95 19.23 9.51 11.72
N THR A 96 18.20 9.68 12.53
CA THR A 96 18.28 9.53 13.98
C THR A 96 18.75 8.12 14.37
N LEU A 97 18.15 7.09 13.77
CA LEU A 97 18.52 5.69 14.00
C LEU A 97 19.98 5.42 13.59
N LEU A 98 20.41 5.85 12.43
CA LEU A 98 21.78 5.61 11.96
C LEU A 98 22.82 6.34 12.82
N ARG A 99 22.53 7.55 13.26
CA ARG A 99 23.41 8.29 14.21
C ARG A 99 23.51 7.56 15.55
N TRP A 100 22.40 7.02 16.05
CA TRP A 100 22.40 6.20 17.25
C TRP A 100 23.24 4.92 17.08
N MET A 101 23.14 4.26 15.94
CA MET A 101 23.96 3.09 15.61
C MET A 101 25.46 3.43 15.58
N ILE A 102 25.83 4.54 14.97
CA ILE A 102 27.23 5.04 14.93
C ILE A 102 27.73 5.27 16.35
N ALA A 103 26.95 5.98 17.20
CA ALA A 103 27.30 6.26 18.59
C ALA A 103 27.43 4.98 19.44
N GLY A 104 26.64 3.96 19.11
CA GLY A 104 26.67 2.64 19.76
C GLY A 104 27.78 1.69 19.28
N GLY A 105 28.64 2.16 18.37
CA GLY A 105 29.79 1.39 17.90
C GLY A 105 29.47 0.30 16.88
N TYR A 106 28.35 0.42 16.13
CA TYR A 106 28.05 -0.47 15.04
C TYR A 106 29.16 -0.42 13.97
N GLY A 107 29.44 -1.56 13.36
CA GLY A 107 30.43 -1.68 12.29
C GLY A 107 30.07 -0.86 11.04
N ASP A 108 31.07 -0.69 10.16
CA ASP A 108 30.94 0.06 8.89
C ASP A 108 30.41 1.50 9.04
N VAL A 109 30.97 2.22 10.00
CA VAL A 109 30.67 3.65 10.27
C VAL A 109 30.69 4.49 9.00
N ARG A 110 31.65 4.27 8.12
CA ARG A 110 31.80 5.02 6.85
C ARG A 110 30.54 4.89 5.97
N THR A 111 29.95 3.71 5.87
CA THR A 111 28.70 3.51 5.09
C THR A 111 27.52 4.18 5.79
N LEU A 112 27.40 4.06 7.11
CA LEU A 112 26.34 4.71 7.88
C LEU A 112 26.40 6.24 7.74
N GLU A 113 27.59 6.86 7.89
CA GLU A 113 27.77 8.30 7.69
C GLU A 113 27.43 8.77 6.28
N ARG A 114 27.81 7.99 5.26
CA ARG A 114 27.46 8.31 3.87
C ARG A 114 25.94 8.30 3.66
N ARG A 115 25.23 7.33 4.24
CA ARG A 115 23.77 7.25 4.16
C ARG A 115 23.10 8.42 4.89
N VAL A 116 23.55 8.74 6.10
CA VAL A 116 23.08 9.91 6.85
C VAL A 116 23.21 11.18 6.01
N ARG A 117 24.42 11.45 5.48
CA ARG A 117 24.66 12.64 4.66
C ARG A 117 23.74 12.72 3.43
N LYS A 118 23.52 11.59 2.74
CA LYS A 118 22.62 11.56 1.57
C LYS A 118 21.17 11.86 1.93
N MET A 119 20.69 11.35 3.05
CA MET A 119 19.34 11.65 3.54
C MET A 119 19.23 13.12 3.98
N GLU A 120 20.25 13.67 4.65
CA GLU A 120 20.29 15.10 5.02
C GLU A 120 20.31 16.02 3.80
N GLU A 121 21.08 15.67 2.77
CA GLU A 121 21.10 16.38 1.48
C GLU A 121 19.70 16.42 0.85
N TRP A 122 18.99 15.30 0.84
CA TRP A 122 17.64 15.23 0.31
C TRP A 122 16.65 16.04 1.14
N VAL A 123 16.69 15.91 2.48
CA VAL A 123 15.79 16.65 3.39
C VAL A 123 16.00 18.17 3.28
N ALA A 124 17.22 18.61 2.98
CA ALA A 124 17.53 20.02 2.77
C ALA A 124 17.00 20.57 1.43
N ASN A 125 16.90 19.71 0.40
CA ASN A 125 16.43 20.06 -0.92
C ASN A 125 15.57 18.91 -1.48
N PRO A 126 14.31 18.76 -1.01
CA PRO A 126 13.43 17.70 -1.45
C PRO A 126 13.22 17.72 -2.96
N SER A 127 13.25 16.54 -3.56
CA SER A 127 12.93 16.35 -4.96
C SER A 127 12.26 14.99 -5.13
N LEU A 128 10.98 15.03 -5.46
CA LEU A 128 10.19 13.84 -5.77
C LEU A 128 10.16 13.61 -7.27
N MET A 129 10.23 12.33 -7.66
CA MET A 129 10.03 11.97 -9.06
C MET A 129 8.53 12.07 -9.38
N THR A 130 8.23 12.62 -10.55
CA THR A 130 6.87 12.70 -11.09
C THR A 130 6.86 12.06 -12.47
N ALA A 131 5.70 11.52 -12.87
CA ALA A 131 5.53 11.06 -14.24
C ALA A 131 5.66 12.24 -15.23
N ASP A 132 6.14 11.93 -16.42
CA ASP A 132 6.17 12.90 -17.53
C ASP A 132 4.73 13.32 -17.89
N ALA A 133 4.57 14.55 -18.37
CA ALA A 133 3.25 15.09 -18.69
C ALA A 133 2.53 14.32 -19.82
N ASP A 134 3.27 13.62 -20.65
CA ASP A 134 2.83 12.81 -21.78
C ASP A 134 3.00 11.30 -21.51
N ALA A 135 3.12 10.89 -20.24
CA ALA A 135 3.23 9.49 -19.87
C ALA A 135 2.01 8.69 -20.34
N GLU A 136 2.27 7.60 -21.07
CA GLU A 136 1.24 6.68 -21.54
C GLU A 136 1.13 5.47 -20.60
N TYR A 137 -0.11 5.09 -20.29
CA TYR A 137 -0.42 3.94 -19.43
C TYR A 137 -1.19 2.87 -20.21
N ALA A 138 -0.92 1.61 -19.91
CA ALA A 138 -1.65 0.48 -20.48
C ALA A 138 -3.13 0.47 -20.03
N ALA A 139 -3.41 0.96 -18.83
CA ALA A 139 -4.74 1.24 -18.32
C ALA A 139 -4.66 2.30 -17.21
N VAL A 140 -5.76 3.00 -16.98
CA VAL A 140 -5.94 3.94 -15.87
C VAL A 140 -7.18 3.51 -15.09
N ILE A 141 -7.02 3.25 -13.80
CA ILE A 141 -8.11 2.93 -12.87
C ILE A 141 -8.30 4.14 -11.96
N GLU A 142 -9.46 4.77 -12.03
CA GLU A 142 -9.80 5.88 -11.15
C GLU A 142 -10.70 5.39 -10.01
N ILE A 143 -10.31 5.67 -8.78
CA ILE A 143 -11.02 5.26 -7.56
C ILE A 143 -11.38 6.51 -6.77
N ASP A 144 -12.67 6.81 -6.66
CA ASP A 144 -13.14 7.86 -5.78
C ASP A 144 -13.27 7.29 -4.36
N LEU A 145 -12.52 7.86 -3.41
CA LEU A 145 -12.55 7.45 -2.02
C LEU A 145 -13.92 7.69 -1.37
N ALA A 146 -14.72 8.61 -1.92
CA ALA A 146 -16.10 8.84 -1.47
C ALA A 146 -17.04 7.66 -1.78
N ASP A 147 -16.70 6.83 -2.76
CA ASP A 147 -17.48 5.65 -3.14
C ASP A 147 -17.16 4.42 -2.26
N ILE A 148 -16.08 4.48 -1.48
CA ILE A 148 -15.71 3.40 -0.54
C ILE A 148 -16.38 3.68 0.81
N ASN A 149 -17.59 3.16 1.01
CA ASN A 149 -18.43 3.45 2.17
C ASN A 149 -18.49 2.30 3.19
N GLU A 150 -17.91 1.16 2.86
CA GLU A 150 -17.82 -0.02 3.72
C GLU A 150 -16.51 -0.77 3.44
N PRO A 151 -16.05 -1.62 4.37
CA PRO A 151 -14.85 -2.41 4.16
C PRO A 151 -14.90 -3.28 2.90
N ILE A 152 -13.78 -3.37 2.22
CA ILE A 152 -13.57 -4.28 1.09
C ILE A 152 -12.71 -5.44 1.58
N VAL A 153 -13.20 -6.66 1.42
CA VAL A 153 -12.53 -7.88 1.85
C VAL A 153 -12.21 -8.77 0.66
N CYS A 154 -11.15 -9.55 0.77
CA CYS A 154 -10.84 -10.58 -0.22
C CYS A 154 -11.29 -11.94 0.29
N CYS A 155 -11.97 -12.71 -0.56
CA CYS A 155 -12.45 -14.04 -0.20
C CYS A 155 -11.28 -15.00 0.04
N PRO A 156 -11.46 -16.03 0.90
CA PRO A 156 -10.40 -16.99 1.18
C PRO A 156 -9.84 -17.65 -0.08
N ASN A 157 -8.53 -17.84 -0.09
CA ASN A 157 -7.76 -18.52 -1.15
C ASN A 157 -7.64 -17.78 -2.49
N ASP A 158 -8.16 -16.57 -2.60
CA ASP A 158 -7.89 -15.71 -3.78
C ASP A 158 -7.80 -14.24 -3.36
N PRO A 159 -6.59 -13.64 -3.34
CA PRO A 159 -6.39 -12.24 -2.96
C PRO A 159 -6.98 -11.25 -3.96
N ASP A 160 -7.42 -11.74 -5.12
CA ASP A 160 -8.07 -10.95 -6.16
C ASP A 160 -9.61 -10.98 -6.05
N ASP A 161 -10.20 -11.95 -5.32
CA ASP A 161 -11.67 -12.03 -5.14
C ASP A 161 -12.15 -11.00 -4.10
N ALA A 162 -12.02 -9.72 -4.46
CA ALA A 162 -12.40 -8.60 -3.63
C ALA A 162 -13.90 -8.32 -3.71
N ARG A 163 -14.54 -8.19 -2.54
CA ARG A 163 -15.99 -7.96 -2.37
C ARG A 163 -16.25 -6.96 -1.27
N LEU A 164 -17.41 -6.33 -1.32
CA LEU A 164 -17.87 -5.50 -0.21
C LEU A 164 -18.22 -6.38 1.00
N LEU A 165 -17.98 -5.86 2.21
CA LEU A 165 -18.29 -6.60 3.44
C LEU A 165 -19.78 -7.01 3.49
N SER A 166 -20.68 -6.16 3.03
CA SER A 166 -22.14 -6.43 2.97
C SER A 166 -22.49 -7.63 2.09
N GLU A 167 -21.68 -7.95 1.07
CA GLU A 167 -21.91 -9.07 0.15
C GLU A 167 -21.54 -10.43 0.77
N VAL A 168 -20.68 -10.44 1.79
CA VAL A 168 -20.18 -11.66 2.46
C VAL A 168 -20.54 -11.73 3.94
N ALA A 169 -21.24 -10.73 4.45
CA ALA A 169 -21.66 -10.69 5.85
C ALA A 169 -22.64 -11.85 6.16
N GLY A 170 -22.29 -12.64 7.17
CA GLY A 170 -23.07 -13.84 7.55
C GLY A 170 -22.49 -15.15 7.03
N ASP A 171 -21.49 -15.11 6.20
CA ASP A 171 -20.74 -16.31 5.83
C ASP A 171 -20.07 -16.92 7.06
N LYS A 172 -20.11 -18.25 7.14
CA LYS A 172 -19.50 -18.97 8.26
C LYS A 172 -17.98 -18.91 8.19
N VAL A 173 -17.36 -18.51 9.29
CA VAL A 173 -15.90 -18.53 9.47
C VAL A 173 -15.57 -19.57 10.53
N ASP A 174 -14.77 -20.58 10.18
CA ASP A 174 -14.35 -21.64 11.09
C ASP A 174 -13.00 -21.33 11.78
N GLU A 175 -12.14 -20.58 11.14
CA GLU A 175 -10.80 -20.25 11.64
C GLU A 175 -10.36 -18.84 11.17
N ILE A 176 -9.70 -18.11 12.05
CA ILE A 176 -9.13 -16.79 11.76
C ILE A 176 -7.63 -16.83 12.01
N PHE A 177 -6.85 -16.43 11.02
CA PHE A 177 -5.42 -16.23 11.13
C PHE A 177 -5.06 -14.74 11.07
N ILE A 178 -4.25 -14.27 12.01
CA ILE A 178 -3.74 -12.90 12.00
C ILE A 178 -2.22 -12.94 11.83
N GLY A 179 -1.74 -12.56 10.65
CA GLY A 179 -0.32 -12.55 10.37
C GLY A 179 -0.01 -12.26 8.91
N SER A 180 1.06 -11.52 8.67
CA SER A 180 1.65 -11.27 7.33
C SER A 180 3.05 -10.70 7.51
N CYS A 181 3.82 -10.52 6.42
CA CYS A 181 5.10 -9.81 6.42
C CYS A 181 4.98 -8.37 6.97
N MET A 182 3.82 -7.71 6.81
CA MET A 182 3.54 -6.36 7.29
C MET A 182 2.81 -6.31 8.64
N THR A 183 2.48 -7.46 9.25
CA THR A 183 1.81 -7.48 10.55
C THR A 183 2.76 -7.04 11.66
N ASN A 184 2.34 -6.06 12.44
CA ASN A 184 3.09 -5.51 13.56
C ASN A 184 2.30 -5.57 14.88
N ILE A 185 2.93 -5.19 15.98
CA ILE A 185 2.31 -5.23 17.31
C ILE A 185 1.02 -4.39 17.41
N GLY A 186 0.88 -3.34 16.59
CA GLY A 186 -0.33 -2.52 16.53
C GLY A 186 -1.55 -3.32 16.08
N HIS A 187 -1.39 -4.18 15.07
CA HIS A 187 -2.46 -5.06 14.59
C HIS A 187 -2.92 -6.05 15.65
N PHE A 188 -2.00 -6.67 16.40
CA PHE A 188 -2.35 -7.58 17.50
C PHE A 188 -3.04 -6.85 18.64
N ARG A 189 -2.62 -5.63 18.97
CA ARG A 189 -3.30 -4.80 19.98
C ARG A 189 -4.70 -4.39 19.55
N ALA A 190 -4.89 -4.06 18.27
CA ALA A 190 -6.22 -3.74 17.74
C ALA A 190 -7.14 -4.97 17.79
N ALA A 191 -6.66 -6.14 17.35
CA ALA A 191 -7.41 -7.40 17.46
C ALA A 191 -7.75 -7.76 18.90
N GLY A 192 -6.80 -7.60 19.85
CA GLY A 192 -7.05 -7.83 21.27
C GLY A 192 -8.16 -6.94 21.83
N LYS A 193 -8.15 -5.64 21.49
CA LYS A 193 -9.22 -4.72 21.90
C LYS A 193 -10.59 -5.09 21.32
N MET A 194 -10.63 -5.57 20.09
CA MET A 194 -11.89 -6.06 19.49
C MET A 194 -12.41 -7.27 20.26
N LEU A 195 -11.54 -8.25 20.55
CA LEU A 195 -11.92 -9.46 21.29
C LEU A 195 -12.36 -9.20 22.73
N GLU A 196 -11.84 -8.17 23.39
CA GLU A 196 -12.28 -7.75 24.73
C GLU A 196 -13.71 -7.20 24.75
N SER A 197 -14.24 -6.81 23.58
CA SER A 197 -15.60 -6.24 23.47
C SER A 197 -16.68 -7.29 23.23
N PHE A 198 -16.32 -8.55 23.06
CA PHE A 198 -17.22 -9.70 22.91
C PHE A 198 -17.22 -10.56 24.18
#